data_948dd701b3ac83d107b5123b3ac9ee13
#
_entry.id   948dd701b3ac83d107b5123b3ac9ee13
#
_cell.length_a   1.000
_cell.length_b   1.000
_cell.length_c   1.000
_cell.angle_alpha   90.00
_cell.angle_beta   90.00
_cell.angle_gamma   90.00
#
_symmetry.space_group_name_H-M   'P 1'
#
loop_
_entity.id
_entity.type
_entity.pdbx_description
1 polymer ?
#
loop_
_entity_poly.entity_id
_entity_poly.type
_entity_poly.pdbx_seq_one_letter_code
_entity_poly.pdbx_strand_id
1 'polypeptide(L)'
;MQTKKILSLFFIGLIFYAPSFSQTDSVVKFNKTITGDFSYFNVDNLDNIYLVNSNNQLKKINGNGDSAGIFNDVRKYGKLFSIDVTNPLKLLLYYQNFSTVVVLDRFLNIRNTINLRKQNIFTVKAIAASYDNNIWLFDEGDAKLKKVDDNGDVLNETVDCRLLFDTVPSPSQIIDQDGFVNLYDPDKGFFIFDIYGSLKSKIPFKQWKDVEVIGQKLYGFTENILYQYLPGSLELKEYKLPDYFKDAHQIKVANNKVYLLNKTGLHQFLVQ
;
A
#
# COMPACT_ATOMS: atom_id res chain seq x y z
N MET A 1 -26.92 -59.13 -68.26
CA MET A 1 -26.49 -57.72 -67.99
C MET A 1 -26.90 -57.35 -66.56
N GLN A 2 -25.98 -57.44 -65.62
CA GLN A 2 -26.26 -57.18 -64.18
C GLN A 2 -25.71 -55.79 -63.84
N THR A 3 -26.61 -54.91 -63.45
CA THR A 3 -26.29 -53.57 -62.98
C THR A 3 -25.93 -53.61 -61.49
N LYS A 4 -24.66 -53.34 -61.14
CA LYS A 4 -24.19 -53.17 -59.73
C LYS A 4 -24.59 -51.82 -59.23
N LYS A 5 -25.44 -51.77 -58.17
CA LYS A 5 -25.73 -50.54 -57.39
C LYS A 5 -24.58 -50.31 -56.41
N ILE A 6 -23.89 -49.18 -56.55
CA ILE A 6 -22.88 -48.72 -55.61
C ILE A 6 -23.64 -47.91 -54.54
N LEU A 7 -23.62 -48.41 -53.29
CA LEU A 7 -24.15 -47.72 -52.11
C LEU A 7 -23.08 -46.86 -51.54
N SER A 8 -23.17 -45.55 -51.73
CA SER A 8 -22.23 -44.58 -51.12
C SER A 8 -22.66 -44.27 -49.70
N LEU A 9 -21.84 -44.68 -48.69
CA LEU A 9 -22.05 -44.38 -47.28
C LEU A 9 -21.46 -42.99 -46.99
N PHE A 10 -22.33 -42.01 -46.73
CA PHE A 10 -21.94 -40.68 -46.28
C PHE A 10 -21.69 -40.73 -44.76
N PHE A 11 -20.43 -40.68 -44.34
CA PHE A 11 -20.05 -40.58 -42.92
C PHE A 11 -20.10 -39.11 -42.51
N ILE A 12 -21.20 -38.67 -41.84
CA ILE A 12 -21.28 -37.33 -41.24
C ILE A 12 -20.52 -37.37 -39.92
N GLY A 13 -19.26 -36.85 -39.94
CA GLY A 13 -18.48 -36.64 -38.74
C GLY A 13 -19.05 -35.49 -37.89
N LEU A 14 -19.69 -35.83 -36.79
CA LEU A 14 -20.05 -34.84 -35.74
C LEU A 14 -18.75 -34.32 -35.08
N ILE A 15 -18.35 -33.11 -35.46
CA ILE A 15 -17.27 -32.39 -34.76
C ILE A 15 -17.87 -31.88 -33.47
N PHE A 16 -17.55 -32.51 -32.33
CA PHE A 16 -17.82 -31.98 -31.01
C PHE A 16 -16.86 -30.83 -30.76
N TYR A 17 -17.36 -29.60 -30.84
CA TYR A 17 -16.68 -28.44 -30.28
C TYR A 17 -16.77 -28.55 -28.76
N ALA A 18 -15.71 -29.06 -28.09
CA ALA A 18 -15.53 -28.89 -26.69
C ALA A 18 -15.01 -27.43 -26.43
N PRO A 19 -15.72 -26.59 -25.66
CA PRO A 19 -15.18 -25.31 -25.30
C PRO A 19 -13.92 -25.57 -24.46
N SER A 20 -12.73 -25.22 -24.97
CA SER A 20 -11.54 -25.11 -24.17
C SER A 20 -11.73 -23.96 -23.19
N PHE A 21 -12.07 -24.28 -21.94
CA PHE A 21 -11.91 -23.33 -20.85
C PHE A 21 -10.41 -23.16 -20.66
N SER A 22 -9.85 -22.07 -21.17
CA SER A 22 -8.53 -21.60 -20.76
C SER A 22 -8.64 -21.28 -19.28
N GLN A 23 -8.08 -22.12 -18.43
CA GLN A 23 -7.78 -21.73 -17.07
C GLN A 23 -6.75 -20.59 -17.18
N THR A 24 -7.18 -19.36 -16.97
CA THR A 24 -6.26 -18.28 -16.68
C THR A 24 -5.62 -18.63 -15.35
N ASP A 25 -4.34 -19.02 -15.39
CA ASP A 25 -3.57 -19.21 -14.17
C ASP A 25 -3.71 -17.95 -13.31
N SER A 26 -4.22 -18.15 -12.10
CA SER A 26 -4.38 -17.03 -11.16
C SER A 26 -3.01 -16.51 -10.79
N VAL A 27 -2.76 -15.22 -10.98
CA VAL A 27 -1.50 -14.54 -10.62
C VAL A 27 -1.16 -14.73 -9.13
N VAL A 28 -2.14 -15.16 -8.32
CA VAL A 28 -1.98 -15.35 -6.88
C VAL A 28 -2.60 -16.67 -6.41
N LYS A 29 -1.91 -17.35 -5.48
CA LYS A 29 -2.34 -18.59 -4.85
C LYS A 29 -2.61 -18.37 -3.37
N PHE A 30 -3.80 -18.75 -2.88
CA PHE A 30 -4.16 -18.67 -1.46
C PHE A 30 -3.14 -19.43 -0.60
N ASN A 31 -2.71 -18.81 0.51
CA ASN A 31 -1.78 -19.40 1.46
C ASN A 31 -2.42 -19.62 2.83
N LYS A 32 -2.83 -18.55 3.52
CA LYS A 32 -3.43 -18.63 4.87
C LYS A 32 -4.36 -17.47 5.17
N THR A 33 -5.18 -17.64 6.21
CA THR A 33 -6.03 -16.59 6.79
C THR A 33 -5.70 -16.38 8.26
N ILE A 34 -5.62 -15.13 8.68
CA ILE A 34 -5.61 -14.70 10.07
C ILE A 34 -7.00 -14.13 10.35
N THR A 35 -7.83 -14.90 11.07
CA THR A 35 -9.19 -14.49 11.39
C THR A 35 -9.21 -13.43 12.49
N GLY A 36 -10.12 -12.47 12.38
CA GLY A 36 -10.31 -11.40 13.36
C GLY A 36 -11.00 -10.19 12.77
N ASP A 37 -11.46 -9.32 13.67
CA ASP A 37 -12.03 -8.03 13.30
C ASP A 37 -10.91 -6.97 13.27
N PHE A 38 -10.38 -6.73 12.09
CA PHE A 38 -9.29 -5.79 11.85
C PHE A 38 -9.75 -4.64 10.98
N SER A 39 -9.39 -3.42 11.38
CA SER A 39 -9.70 -2.19 10.63
C SER A 39 -8.56 -1.76 9.70
N TYR A 40 -7.34 -2.21 9.96
CA TYR A 40 -6.13 -1.84 9.21
C TYR A 40 -5.03 -2.88 9.44
N PHE A 41 -4.13 -3.00 8.47
CA PHE A 41 -2.90 -3.78 8.64
C PHE A 41 -1.72 -3.15 7.91
N ASN A 42 -0.51 -3.53 8.28
CA ASN A 42 0.70 -3.28 7.51
C ASN A 42 1.66 -4.47 7.64
N VAL A 43 2.64 -4.57 6.74
CA VAL A 43 3.62 -5.66 6.70
C VAL A 43 4.99 -5.06 6.49
N ASP A 44 5.98 -5.46 7.30
CA ASP A 44 7.37 -5.03 7.14
C ASP A 44 8.18 -5.99 6.25
N ASN A 45 9.42 -5.62 5.98
CA ASN A 45 10.34 -6.40 5.13
C ASN A 45 10.89 -7.68 5.82
N LEU A 46 10.54 -7.92 7.08
CA LEU A 46 10.85 -9.14 7.83
C LEU A 46 9.65 -10.07 7.96
N ASP A 47 8.58 -9.84 7.16
CA ASP A 47 7.30 -10.58 7.21
C ASP A 47 6.53 -10.43 8.53
N ASN A 48 6.85 -9.46 9.39
CA ASN A 48 6.00 -9.17 10.51
C ASN A 48 4.73 -8.46 10.02
N ILE A 49 3.60 -8.89 10.56
CA ILE A 49 2.28 -8.35 10.24
C ILE A 49 1.81 -7.52 11.44
N TYR A 50 1.41 -6.30 11.18
CA TYR A 50 0.89 -5.35 12.15
C TYR A 50 -0.60 -5.18 11.91
N LEU A 51 -1.42 -5.60 12.87
CA LEU A 51 -2.88 -5.62 12.79
C LEU A 51 -3.48 -4.63 13.77
N VAL A 52 -4.35 -3.77 13.30
CA VAL A 52 -5.16 -2.88 14.13
C VAL A 52 -6.58 -3.41 14.18
N ASN A 53 -7.08 -3.70 15.36
CA ASN A 53 -8.46 -4.13 15.52
C ASN A 53 -9.44 -2.93 15.58
N SER A 54 -10.74 -3.21 15.58
CA SER A 54 -11.80 -2.19 15.69
C SER A 54 -11.71 -1.31 16.94
N ASN A 55 -11.03 -1.77 17.99
CA ASN A 55 -10.76 -1.00 19.21
C ASN A 55 -9.45 -0.17 19.13
N ASN A 56 -8.84 -0.05 17.96
CA ASN A 56 -7.55 0.63 17.72
C ASN A 56 -6.37 0.04 18.51
N GLN A 57 -6.44 -1.21 18.91
CA GLN A 57 -5.31 -1.91 19.49
C GLN A 57 -4.43 -2.46 18.36
N LEU A 58 -3.12 -2.15 18.42
CA LEU A 58 -2.12 -2.67 17.49
C LEU A 58 -1.56 -3.99 18.03
N LYS A 59 -1.60 -5.04 17.21
CA LYS A 59 -0.98 -6.34 17.46
C LYS A 59 0.08 -6.61 16.40
N LYS A 60 1.27 -7.01 16.84
CA LYS A 60 2.33 -7.52 15.95
C LYS A 60 2.33 -9.05 15.95
N ILE A 61 2.38 -9.63 14.76
CA ILE A 61 2.53 -11.08 14.53
C ILE A 61 3.84 -11.26 13.74
N ASN A 62 4.70 -12.16 14.17
CA ASN A 62 5.92 -12.46 13.44
C ASN A 62 5.66 -13.30 12.17
N GLY A 63 6.68 -13.49 11.33
CA GLY A 63 6.56 -14.27 10.09
C GLY A 63 6.10 -15.72 10.30
N ASN A 64 6.31 -16.30 11.49
CA ASN A 64 5.85 -17.65 11.86
C ASN A 64 4.36 -17.69 12.27
N GLY A 65 3.75 -16.53 12.53
CA GLY A 65 2.37 -16.42 12.99
C GLY A 65 2.19 -16.25 14.50
N ASP A 66 3.29 -16.16 15.27
CA ASP A 66 3.24 -15.98 16.71
C ASP A 66 3.00 -14.51 17.07
N SER A 67 2.28 -14.26 18.17
CA SER A 67 2.09 -12.91 18.70
C SER A 67 3.42 -12.39 19.24
N ALA A 68 3.92 -11.29 18.65
CA ALA A 68 5.21 -10.70 18.98
C ALA A 68 5.10 -9.41 19.81
N GLY A 69 3.89 -8.89 20.04
CA GLY A 69 3.65 -7.72 20.85
C GLY A 69 2.26 -7.12 20.67
N ILE A 70 1.85 -6.32 21.63
CA ILE A 70 0.59 -5.56 21.60
C ILE A 70 0.88 -4.14 22.09
N PHE A 71 0.34 -3.16 21.38
CA PHE A 71 0.35 -1.76 21.79
C PHE A 71 -1.08 -1.22 21.86
N ASN A 72 -1.44 -0.60 22.97
CA ASN A 72 -2.76 -0.05 23.17
C ASN A 72 -2.68 1.21 24.03
N ASP A 73 -2.78 2.36 23.40
CA ASP A 73 -2.74 3.65 24.09
C ASP A 73 -3.82 4.62 23.56
N VAL A 74 -4.98 4.04 23.20
CA VAL A 74 -6.14 4.77 22.64
C VAL A 74 -6.60 5.89 23.56
N ARG A 75 -6.54 5.68 24.90
CA ARG A 75 -6.95 6.68 25.88
C ARG A 75 -6.09 7.94 25.82
N LYS A 76 -4.81 7.80 25.45
CA LYS A 76 -3.85 8.90 25.42
C LYS A 76 -3.79 9.58 24.07
N TYR A 77 -3.82 8.83 22.98
CA TYR A 77 -3.58 9.34 21.63
C TYR A 77 -4.83 9.30 20.73
N GLY A 78 -5.91 8.67 21.18
CA GLY A 78 -7.15 8.53 20.39
C GLY A 78 -7.03 7.51 19.27
N LYS A 79 -7.79 7.74 18.19
CA LYS A 79 -7.83 6.83 17.05
C LYS A 79 -6.54 6.92 16.25
N LEU A 80 -5.93 5.77 16.01
CA LEU A 80 -4.79 5.64 15.11
C LEU A 80 -5.19 5.94 13.67
N PHE A 81 -4.43 6.79 13.00
CA PHE A 81 -4.69 7.18 11.61
C PHE A 81 -3.89 6.34 10.62
N SER A 82 -2.58 6.22 10.82
CA SER A 82 -1.70 5.41 9.96
C SER A 82 -0.53 4.82 10.74
N ILE A 83 0.05 3.75 10.19
CA ILE A 83 1.25 3.10 10.70
C ILE A 83 2.24 2.98 9.56
N ASP A 84 3.45 3.45 9.76
CA ASP A 84 4.59 3.14 8.90
C ASP A 84 5.48 2.11 9.60
N VAL A 85 5.74 1.00 8.91
CA VAL A 85 6.59 -0.11 9.36
C VAL A 85 7.74 -0.37 8.41
N THR A 86 8.05 0.59 7.54
CA THR A 86 9.16 0.51 6.57
C THR A 86 10.48 0.18 7.26
N ASN A 87 10.70 0.75 8.45
CA ASN A 87 11.81 0.36 9.33
C ASN A 87 11.29 -0.49 10.50
N PRO A 88 11.54 -1.83 10.51
CA PRO A 88 11.06 -2.72 11.58
C PRO A 88 11.62 -2.42 12.98
N LEU A 89 12.70 -1.60 13.07
CA LEU A 89 13.32 -1.18 14.32
C LEU A 89 12.80 0.17 14.84
N LYS A 90 12.06 0.90 13.97
CA LYS A 90 11.48 2.21 14.27
C LYS A 90 10.14 2.35 13.58
N LEU A 91 9.07 2.00 14.28
CA LEU A 91 7.71 2.11 13.76
C LEU A 91 7.17 3.50 14.04
N LEU A 92 6.44 4.06 13.10
CA LEU A 92 5.78 5.35 13.25
C LEU A 92 4.27 5.13 13.31
N LEU A 93 3.66 5.55 14.42
CA LEU A 93 2.20 5.57 14.60
C LEU A 93 1.73 7.01 14.54
N TYR A 94 0.89 7.35 13.59
CA TYR A 94 0.38 8.70 13.45
C TYR A 94 -1.05 8.83 13.96
N TYR A 95 -1.25 9.79 14.84
CA TYR A 95 -2.51 10.17 15.45
C TYR A 95 -2.90 11.56 14.96
N GLN A 96 -3.61 11.63 13.85
CA GLN A 96 -3.92 12.87 13.13
C GLN A 96 -4.66 13.88 14.00
N ASN A 97 -5.68 13.44 14.76
CA ASN A 97 -6.51 14.33 15.59
C ASN A 97 -5.69 15.11 16.64
N PHE A 98 -4.57 14.53 17.08
CA PHE A 98 -3.67 15.15 18.06
C PHE A 98 -2.39 15.69 17.42
N SER A 99 -2.24 15.57 16.08
CA SER A 99 -1.01 15.91 15.33
C SER A 99 0.23 15.32 16.01
N THR A 100 0.14 14.04 16.39
CA THR A 100 1.14 13.37 17.21
C THR A 100 1.67 12.12 16.48
N VAL A 101 2.99 11.99 16.41
CA VAL A 101 3.67 10.78 15.96
C VAL A 101 4.24 10.06 17.17
N VAL A 102 3.85 8.81 17.37
CA VAL A 102 4.44 7.94 18.40
C VAL A 102 5.43 7.02 17.73
N VAL A 103 6.67 7.05 18.20
CA VAL A 103 7.76 6.21 17.69
C VAL A 103 7.89 5.00 18.60
N LEU A 104 7.73 3.80 18.03
CA LEU A 104 7.89 2.54 18.75
C LEU A 104 9.18 1.82 18.32
N ASP A 105 9.72 1.01 19.24
CA ASP A 105 10.76 0.04 18.92
C ASP A 105 10.16 -1.25 18.32
N ARG A 106 11.03 -2.21 17.95
CA ARG A 106 10.62 -3.51 17.39
C ARG A 106 9.74 -4.35 18.32
N PHE A 107 9.71 -4.05 19.61
CA PHE A 107 8.91 -4.76 20.63
C PHE A 107 7.62 -4.02 20.96
N LEU A 108 7.32 -2.93 20.25
CA LEU A 108 6.19 -2.03 20.44
C LEU A 108 6.26 -1.19 21.73
N ASN A 109 7.46 -0.97 22.28
CA ASN A 109 7.66 -0.01 23.38
C ASN A 109 7.80 1.40 22.81
N ILE A 110 7.22 2.40 23.49
CA ILE A 110 7.36 3.80 23.12
C ILE A 110 8.82 4.22 23.33
N ARG A 111 9.46 4.67 22.25
CA ARG A 111 10.78 5.32 22.29
C ARG A 111 10.68 6.83 22.39
N ASN A 112 9.73 7.38 21.63
CA ASN A 112 9.54 8.82 21.57
C ASN A 112 8.09 9.18 21.19
N THR A 113 7.74 10.44 21.46
CA THR A 113 6.45 11.02 21.08
C THR A 113 6.68 12.44 20.56
N ILE A 114 6.35 12.69 19.30
CA ILE A 114 6.57 13.95 18.62
C ILE A 114 5.21 14.66 18.49
N ASN A 115 5.08 15.83 19.10
CA ASN A 115 3.91 16.68 18.94
C ASN A 115 4.19 17.72 17.85
N LEU A 116 3.64 17.52 16.67
CA LEU A 116 3.86 18.39 15.52
C LEU A 116 3.35 19.83 15.71
N ARG A 117 2.32 20.02 16.54
CA ARG A 117 1.79 21.36 16.85
C ARG A 117 2.81 22.23 17.57
N LYS A 118 3.71 21.64 18.36
CA LYS A 118 4.80 22.39 19.02
C LYS A 118 5.80 22.98 18.02
N GLN A 119 5.85 22.38 16.82
CA GLN A 119 6.69 22.83 15.70
C GLN A 119 5.90 23.67 14.67
N ASN A 120 4.73 24.17 15.06
CA ASN A 120 3.82 24.92 14.19
C ASN A 120 3.35 24.14 12.93
N ILE A 121 3.35 22.81 13.00
CA ILE A 121 2.85 21.92 11.96
C ILE A 121 1.48 21.40 12.39
N PHE A 122 0.42 21.91 11.75
CA PHE A 122 -0.97 21.68 12.24
C PHE A 122 -1.77 20.72 11.36
N THR A 123 -1.53 20.71 10.05
CA THR A 123 -2.35 20.00 9.09
C THR A 123 -1.53 19.02 8.29
N VAL A 124 -1.42 17.81 8.82
CA VAL A 124 -0.68 16.71 8.18
C VAL A 124 -1.64 15.58 7.85
N LYS A 125 -1.66 15.11 6.59
CA LYS A 125 -2.46 13.97 6.16
C LYS A 125 -1.64 12.69 6.02
N ALA A 126 -0.37 12.80 5.69
CA ALA A 126 0.48 11.62 5.48
C ALA A 126 1.85 11.83 6.11
N ILE A 127 2.39 10.77 6.68
CA ILE A 127 3.76 10.68 7.17
C ILE A 127 4.41 9.41 6.62
N ALA A 128 5.74 9.39 6.57
CA ALA A 128 6.52 8.18 6.25
C ALA A 128 7.88 8.20 6.95
N ALA A 129 8.43 7.03 7.22
CA ALA A 129 9.82 6.90 7.60
C ALA A 129 10.72 7.30 6.43
N SER A 130 11.76 8.10 6.70
CA SER A 130 12.80 8.40 5.73
C SER A 130 13.94 7.38 5.82
N TYR A 131 14.65 7.18 4.70
CA TYR A 131 15.81 6.27 4.62
C TYR A 131 16.90 6.55 5.67
N ASP A 132 17.00 7.80 6.14
CA ASP A 132 17.97 8.28 7.12
C ASP A 132 17.43 8.28 8.57
N ASN A 133 16.37 7.51 8.84
CA ASN A 133 15.66 7.40 10.11
C ASN A 133 14.93 8.67 10.59
N ASN A 134 14.82 9.70 9.75
CA ASN A 134 13.97 10.86 9.99
C ASN A 134 12.53 10.56 9.52
N ILE A 135 11.68 11.57 9.51
CA ILE A 135 10.26 11.42 9.18
C ILE A 135 9.91 12.41 8.08
N TRP A 136 9.39 11.94 6.98
CA TRP A 136 8.72 12.75 5.99
C TRP A 136 7.27 13.01 6.38
N LEU A 137 6.81 14.23 6.17
CA LEU A 137 5.40 14.60 6.30
C LEU A 137 5.04 15.67 5.28
N PHE A 138 3.78 15.71 4.87
CA PHE A 138 3.27 16.79 4.03
C PHE A 138 2.42 17.74 4.89
N ASP A 139 2.90 18.97 5.03
CA ASP A 139 2.21 20.04 5.73
C ASP A 139 1.31 20.78 4.74
N GLU A 140 0.00 20.55 4.83
CA GLU A 140 -0.98 21.19 3.94
C GLU A 140 -1.08 22.71 4.19
N GLY A 141 -0.81 23.17 5.41
CA GLY A 141 -0.84 24.60 5.74
C GLY A 141 0.22 25.38 4.97
N ASP A 142 1.44 24.88 4.96
CA ASP A 142 2.57 25.45 4.24
C ASP A 142 2.64 24.98 2.78
N ALA A 143 1.85 23.97 2.41
CA ALA A 143 1.90 23.31 1.11
C ALA A 143 3.30 22.76 0.76
N LYS A 144 3.97 22.15 1.75
CA LYS A 144 5.34 21.66 1.62
C LYS A 144 5.48 20.22 2.10
N LEU A 145 6.32 19.46 1.41
CA LEU A 145 6.88 18.23 1.96
C LEU A 145 8.03 18.62 2.89
N LYS A 146 7.98 18.19 4.13
CA LYS A 146 8.97 18.48 5.17
C LYS A 146 9.60 17.19 5.67
N LYS A 147 10.90 17.23 5.98
CA LYS A 147 11.61 16.19 6.72
C LYS A 147 11.86 16.70 8.14
N VAL A 148 11.43 15.93 9.13
CA VAL A 148 11.64 16.27 10.56
C VAL A 148 12.42 15.18 11.26
N ASP A 149 13.17 15.57 12.30
CA ASP A 149 13.88 14.65 13.19
C ASP A 149 12.96 14.06 14.27
N ASP A 150 13.56 13.32 15.21
CA ASP A 150 12.83 12.71 16.33
C ASP A 150 12.33 13.73 17.37
N ASN A 151 12.77 14.98 17.33
CA ASN A 151 12.24 16.08 18.16
C ASN A 151 11.09 16.80 17.44
N GLY A 152 10.93 16.57 16.14
CA GLY A 152 9.99 17.26 15.27
C GLY A 152 10.59 18.50 14.61
N ASP A 153 11.89 18.75 14.79
CA ASP A 153 12.58 19.90 14.19
C ASP A 153 12.73 19.68 12.68
N VAL A 154 12.41 20.71 11.89
CA VAL A 154 12.47 20.63 10.43
C VAL A 154 13.92 20.65 9.95
N LEU A 155 14.34 19.55 9.32
CA LEU A 155 15.69 19.38 8.76
C LEU A 155 15.77 19.81 7.30
N ASN A 156 14.70 19.60 6.55
CA ASN A 156 14.62 19.94 5.13
C ASN A 156 13.15 20.15 4.74
N GLU A 157 12.92 21.00 3.74
CA GLU A 157 11.59 21.20 3.16
C GLU A 157 11.67 21.52 1.67
N THR A 158 10.62 21.21 0.94
CA THR A 158 10.49 21.60 -0.46
C THR A 158 10.18 23.08 -0.60
N VAL A 159 10.30 23.60 -1.82
CA VAL A 159 9.61 24.84 -2.16
C VAL A 159 8.10 24.67 -1.97
N ASP A 160 7.41 25.78 -1.78
CA ASP A 160 5.95 25.80 -1.68
C ASP A 160 5.32 25.20 -2.94
N CYS A 161 4.55 24.14 -2.78
CA CYS A 161 3.89 23.46 -3.90
C CYS A 161 2.88 24.32 -4.66
N ARG A 162 2.40 25.42 -4.07
CA ARG A 162 1.59 26.43 -4.78
C ARG A 162 2.36 27.14 -5.91
N LEU A 163 3.69 27.16 -5.84
CA LEU A 163 4.54 27.69 -6.88
C LEU A 163 4.85 26.68 -8.00
N LEU A 164 4.65 25.38 -7.73
CA LEU A 164 4.95 24.30 -8.68
C LEU A 164 3.71 23.78 -9.40
N PHE A 165 2.52 23.93 -8.79
CA PHE A 165 1.31 23.30 -9.28
C PHE A 165 0.12 24.26 -9.20
N ASP A 166 -0.77 24.18 -10.18
CA ASP A 166 -2.03 24.93 -10.20
C ASP A 166 -2.92 24.54 -8.99
N THR A 167 -2.80 23.32 -8.53
CA THR A 167 -3.51 22.82 -7.34
C THR A 167 -2.55 22.07 -6.43
N VAL A 168 -2.51 22.46 -5.16
CA VAL A 168 -1.65 21.84 -4.14
C VAL A 168 -1.99 20.36 -3.97
N PRO A 169 -1.00 19.45 -3.90
CA PRO A 169 -1.24 18.07 -3.52
C PRO A 169 -1.86 17.96 -2.12
N SER A 170 -2.74 16.97 -1.94
CA SER A 170 -3.27 16.57 -0.64
C SER A 170 -3.05 15.08 -0.48
N PRO A 171 -1.79 14.64 -0.24
CA PRO A 171 -1.43 13.26 -0.30
C PRO A 171 -2.06 12.45 0.82
N SER A 172 -2.63 11.31 0.45
CA SER A 172 -3.09 10.28 1.40
C SER A 172 -1.96 9.39 1.87
N GLN A 173 -0.85 9.33 1.12
CA GLN A 173 0.29 8.45 1.41
C GLN A 173 1.60 9.09 0.94
N ILE A 174 2.66 8.84 1.71
CA ILE A 174 4.05 9.13 1.36
C ILE A 174 4.83 7.83 1.40
N ILE A 175 5.71 7.59 0.43
CA ILE A 175 6.58 6.42 0.36
C ILE A 175 7.99 6.89 -0.01
N ASP A 176 8.95 6.70 0.90
CA ASP A 176 10.38 6.94 0.65
C ASP A 176 11.01 5.62 0.19
N GLN A 177 11.41 5.55 -1.06
CA GLN A 177 11.98 4.35 -1.66
C GLN A 177 13.01 4.69 -2.75
N ASP A 178 14.16 4.02 -2.70
CA ASP A 178 15.22 4.07 -3.72
C ASP A 178 15.67 5.50 -4.10
N GLY A 179 15.78 6.39 -3.11
CA GLY A 179 16.23 7.77 -3.29
C GLY A 179 15.16 8.74 -3.75
N PHE A 180 13.90 8.30 -3.80
CA PHE A 180 12.74 9.12 -4.14
C PHE A 180 11.68 9.12 -3.04
N VAL A 181 11.04 10.27 -2.88
CA VAL A 181 9.90 10.44 -1.99
C VAL A 181 8.65 10.60 -2.85
N ASN A 182 7.79 9.58 -2.81
CA ASN A 182 6.59 9.51 -3.61
C ASN A 182 5.39 9.96 -2.78
N LEU A 183 4.77 11.08 -3.15
CA LEU A 183 3.49 11.53 -2.60
C LEU A 183 2.38 11.00 -3.48
N TYR A 184 1.40 10.33 -2.90
CA TYR A 184 0.23 9.91 -3.64
C TYR A 184 -1.03 10.68 -3.20
N ASP A 185 -1.61 11.40 -4.15
CA ASP A 185 -2.89 12.09 -4.02
C ASP A 185 -3.92 11.34 -4.89
N PRO A 186 -4.99 10.77 -4.32
CA PRO A 186 -5.97 10.01 -5.08
C PRO A 186 -6.64 10.78 -6.22
N ASP A 187 -6.74 12.09 -6.10
CA ASP A 187 -7.39 12.96 -7.10
C ASP A 187 -6.41 13.49 -8.16
N LYS A 188 -5.09 13.47 -7.86
CA LYS A 188 -4.08 14.10 -8.71
C LYS A 188 -2.99 13.15 -9.20
N GLY A 189 -2.83 11.98 -8.56
CA GLY A 189 -1.80 10.97 -8.87
C GLY A 189 -0.54 11.14 -8.04
N PHE A 190 0.58 10.66 -8.57
CA PHE A 190 1.87 10.68 -7.88
C PHE A 190 2.65 11.97 -8.17
N PHE A 191 3.29 12.50 -7.13
CA PHE A 191 4.29 13.56 -7.18
C PHE A 191 5.59 12.97 -6.63
N ILE A 192 6.61 12.86 -7.46
CA ILE A 192 7.88 12.21 -7.14
C ILE A 192 8.95 13.26 -6.93
N PHE A 193 9.48 13.32 -5.72
CA PHE A 193 10.58 14.18 -5.32
C PHE A 193 11.86 13.37 -5.10
N ASP A 194 13.02 13.98 -5.20
CA ASP A 194 14.24 13.38 -4.66
C ASP A 194 14.33 13.59 -3.14
N ILE A 195 15.34 12.96 -2.53
CA ILE A 195 15.60 13.07 -1.09
C ILE A 195 15.98 14.49 -0.61
N TYR A 196 16.26 15.39 -1.55
CA TYR A 196 16.57 16.81 -1.28
C TYR A 196 15.35 17.71 -1.44
N GLY A 197 14.19 17.15 -1.83
CA GLY A 197 12.95 17.90 -2.00
C GLY A 197 12.76 18.52 -3.38
N SER A 198 13.56 18.14 -4.39
CA SER A 198 13.36 18.63 -5.77
C SER A 198 12.36 17.74 -6.51
N LEU A 199 11.35 18.35 -7.15
CA LEU A 199 10.37 17.62 -7.95
C LEU A 199 11.06 16.99 -9.17
N LYS A 200 10.83 15.70 -9.39
CA LYS A 200 11.35 14.92 -10.52
C LYS A 200 10.29 14.62 -11.56
N SER A 201 9.11 14.19 -11.12
CA SER A 201 8.03 13.87 -12.05
C SER A 201 6.66 13.93 -11.38
N LYS A 202 5.62 14.01 -12.23
CA LYS A 202 4.22 13.86 -11.86
C LYS A 202 3.60 12.80 -12.76
N ILE A 203 2.92 11.82 -12.15
CA ILE A 203 2.30 10.70 -12.86
C ILE A 203 0.81 10.69 -12.54
N PRO A 204 -0.08 10.85 -13.54
CA PRO A 204 -1.49 11.14 -13.34
C PRO A 204 -2.35 9.87 -13.13
N PHE A 205 -1.86 8.87 -12.38
CA PHE A 205 -2.68 7.71 -12.01
C PHE A 205 -3.53 8.04 -10.80
N LYS A 206 -4.80 8.28 -11.04
CA LYS A 206 -5.78 8.70 -10.03
C LYS A 206 -6.61 7.52 -9.55
N GLN A 207 -7.21 7.69 -8.34
CA GLN A 207 -8.16 6.74 -7.75
C GLN A 207 -7.60 5.33 -7.53
N TRP A 208 -6.26 5.19 -7.53
CA TRP A 208 -5.65 3.95 -7.07
C TRP A 208 -5.77 3.85 -5.55
N LYS A 209 -6.09 2.68 -5.07
CA LYS A 209 -6.13 2.34 -3.65
C LYS A 209 -4.86 1.60 -3.27
N ASP A 210 -4.49 1.70 -1.99
CA ASP A 210 -3.43 0.88 -1.39
C ASP A 210 -2.14 0.90 -2.23
N VAL A 211 -1.68 2.11 -2.58
CA VAL A 211 -0.51 2.27 -3.44
C VAL A 211 0.76 1.83 -2.72
N GLU A 212 1.65 1.19 -3.47
CA GLU A 212 2.97 0.76 -3.01
C GLU A 212 4.03 1.16 -4.02
N VAL A 213 5.25 1.37 -3.53
CA VAL A 213 6.44 1.50 -4.37
C VAL A 213 7.40 0.38 -3.99
N ILE A 214 7.70 -0.48 -4.95
CA ILE A 214 8.59 -1.64 -4.76
C ILE A 214 9.68 -1.56 -5.80
N GLY A 215 10.90 -1.31 -5.34
CA GLY A 215 11.95 -0.85 -6.22
C GLY A 215 11.53 0.47 -6.87
N GLN A 216 11.70 0.59 -8.17
CA GLN A 216 11.28 1.78 -8.92
C GLN A 216 9.86 1.68 -9.49
N LYS A 217 9.10 0.64 -9.16
CA LYS A 217 7.78 0.40 -9.73
C LYS A 217 6.69 0.90 -8.79
N LEU A 218 5.70 1.59 -9.37
CA LEU A 218 4.48 2.00 -8.70
C LEU A 218 3.44 0.90 -8.85
N TYR A 219 2.77 0.57 -7.76
CA TYR A 219 1.65 -0.37 -7.72
C TYR A 219 0.43 0.32 -7.14
N GLY A 220 -0.75 -0.12 -7.56
CA GLY A 220 -2.01 0.33 -6.99
C GLY A 220 -3.16 -0.56 -7.43
N PHE A 221 -4.31 -0.41 -6.79
CA PHE A 221 -5.47 -1.26 -7.02
C PHE A 221 -6.70 -0.43 -7.37
N THR A 222 -7.53 -0.97 -8.26
CA THR A 222 -8.92 -0.54 -8.40
C THR A 222 -9.78 -1.79 -8.57
N GLU A 223 -10.80 -1.95 -7.73
CA GLU A 223 -11.62 -3.17 -7.71
C GLU A 223 -10.76 -4.44 -7.57
N ASN A 224 -10.68 -5.27 -8.62
CA ASN A 224 -9.85 -6.47 -8.65
C ASN A 224 -8.75 -6.40 -9.73
N ILE A 225 -8.28 -5.21 -10.06
CA ILE A 225 -7.14 -5.02 -10.96
C ILE A 225 -5.97 -4.47 -10.15
N LEU A 226 -4.84 -5.16 -10.22
CA LEU A 226 -3.55 -4.69 -9.76
C LEU A 226 -2.84 -4.01 -10.93
N TYR A 227 -2.51 -2.76 -10.77
CA TYR A 227 -1.70 -1.98 -11.71
C TYR A 227 -0.23 -2.01 -11.31
N GLN A 228 0.65 -2.07 -12.30
CA GLN A 228 2.09 -1.91 -12.16
C GLN A 228 2.61 -0.96 -13.22
N TYR A 229 3.33 0.07 -12.80
CA TYR A 229 3.93 1.04 -13.69
C TYR A 229 5.39 1.32 -13.31
N LEU A 230 6.28 1.33 -14.29
CA LEU A 230 7.65 1.78 -14.11
C LEU A 230 7.75 3.24 -14.62
N PRO A 231 8.06 4.24 -13.76
CA PRO A 231 8.25 5.61 -14.17
C PRO A 231 9.25 5.73 -15.33
N GLY A 232 8.86 6.50 -16.37
CA GLY A 232 9.64 6.62 -17.60
C GLY A 232 9.39 5.53 -18.64
N SER A 233 8.67 4.45 -18.32
CA SER A 233 8.17 3.53 -19.33
C SER A 233 6.87 4.05 -19.95
N LEU A 234 6.50 3.51 -21.13
CA LEU A 234 5.20 3.80 -21.76
C LEU A 234 4.17 2.73 -21.46
N GLU A 235 4.52 1.71 -20.64
CA GLU A 235 3.71 0.54 -20.41
C GLU A 235 3.12 0.54 -18.99
N LEU A 236 1.78 0.55 -18.90
CA LEU A 236 1.03 0.24 -17.70
C LEU A 236 0.60 -1.23 -17.79
N LYS A 237 1.05 -2.05 -16.84
CA LYS A 237 0.65 -3.46 -16.75
C LYS A 237 -0.56 -3.60 -15.83
N GLU A 238 -1.51 -4.42 -16.26
CA GLU A 238 -2.74 -4.71 -15.54
C GLU A 238 -2.84 -6.22 -15.28
N TYR A 239 -3.04 -6.58 -14.01
CA TYR A 239 -3.20 -7.96 -13.60
C TYR A 239 -4.58 -8.12 -12.97
N LYS A 240 -5.43 -8.93 -13.62
CA LYS A 240 -6.74 -9.24 -13.08
C LYS A 240 -6.61 -10.21 -11.91
N LEU A 241 -7.04 -9.79 -10.73
CA LEU A 241 -7.11 -10.61 -9.54
C LEU A 241 -8.48 -11.32 -9.48
N PRO A 242 -8.60 -12.43 -8.71
CA PRO A 242 -9.87 -13.08 -8.47
C PRO A 242 -10.96 -12.14 -7.96
N ASP A 243 -12.22 -12.42 -8.26
CA ASP A 243 -13.33 -11.52 -7.96
C ASP A 243 -13.52 -11.21 -6.46
N TYR A 244 -13.09 -12.09 -5.56
CA TYR A 244 -13.16 -11.84 -4.12
C TYR A 244 -12.25 -10.69 -3.63
N PHE A 245 -11.35 -10.19 -4.48
CA PHE A 245 -10.57 -8.97 -4.18
C PHE A 245 -11.41 -7.69 -4.25
N LYS A 246 -12.58 -7.73 -4.92
CA LYS A 246 -13.50 -6.58 -4.97
C LYS A 246 -14.04 -6.19 -3.58
N ASP A 247 -14.15 -7.17 -2.67
CA ASP A 247 -14.65 -6.96 -1.31
C ASP A 247 -13.54 -6.57 -0.31
N ALA A 248 -12.34 -6.29 -0.82
CA ALA A 248 -11.22 -5.90 0.02
C ALA A 248 -11.44 -4.51 0.63
N HIS A 249 -11.19 -4.41 1.94
CA HIS A 249 -11.09 -3.13 2.64
C HIS A 249 -9.70 -2.52 2.44
N GLN A 250 -8.67 -3.37 2.39
CA GLN A 250 -7.29 -3.00 2.15
C GLN A 250 -6.56 -4.14 1.46
N ILE A 251 -5.68 -3.80 0.53
CA ILE A 251 -4.79 -4.75 -0.16
C ILE A 251 -3.36 -4.24 0.01
N LYS A 252 -2.38 -5.16 0.11
CA LYS A 252 -0.97 -4.81 0.14
C LYS A 252 -0.15 -5.84 -0.60
N VAL A 253 0.81 -5.38 -1.40
CA VAL A 253 1.87 -6.22 -1.97
C VAL A 253 3.11 -6.04 -1.13
N ALA A 254 3.64 -7.12 -0.58
CA ALA A 254 4.89 -7.11 0.18
C ALA A 254 5.56 -8.48 0.11
N ASN A 255 6.88 -8.53 -0.03
CA ASN A 255 7.68 -9.75 0.09
C ASN A 255 7.18 -10.90 -0.81
N ASN A 256 6.86 -10.63 -2.08
CA ASN A 256 6.27 -11.58 -3.05
C ASN A 256 4.94 -12.20 -2.60
N LYS A 257 4.19 -11.49 -1.78
CA LYS A 257 2.87 -11.88 -1.30
C LYS A 257 1.88 -10.76 -1.55
N VAL A 258 0.61 -11.14 -1.72
CA VAL A 258 -0.52 -10.22 -1.71
C VAL A 258 -1.32 -10.49 -0.45
N TYR A 259 -1.62 -9.44 0.28
CA TYR A 259 -2.45 -9.48 1.47
C TYR A 259 -3.77 -8.78 1.18
N LEU A 260 -4.86 -9.38 1.62
CA LEU A 260 -6.21 -8.85 1.48
C LEU A 260 -6.89 -8.82 2.84
N LEU A 261 -7.28 -7.63 3.29
CA LEU A 261 -8.10 -7.46 4.48
C LEU A 261 -9.57 -7.31 4.08
N ASN A 262 -10.43 -8.11 4.69
CA ASN A 262 -11.88 -7.98 4.56
C ASN A 262 -12.57 -8.25 5.91
N LYS A 263 -13.90 -8.36 5.92
CA LYS A 263 -14.69 -8.58 7.13
C LYS A 263 -14.39 -9.90 7.86
N THR A 264 -13.80 -10.89 7.19
CA THR A 264 -13.49 -12.21 7.78
C THR A 264 -12.08 -12.28 8.37
N GLY A 265 -11.23 -11.31 8.06
CA GLY A 265 -9.85 -11.22 8.54
C GLY A 265 -8.85 -10.86 7.46
N LEU A 266 -7.57 -11.14 7.71
CA LEU A 266 -6.47 -10.93 6.80
C LEU A 266 -6.13 -12.23 6.06
N HIS A 267 -6.25 -12.20 4.74
CA HIS A 267 -5.90 -13.30 3.84
C HIS A 267 -4.56 -13.04 3.17
N GLN A 268 -3.72 -14.07 3.12
CA GLN A 268 -2.40 -14.02 2.49
C GLN A 268 -2.38 -14.92 1.26
N PHE A 269 -1.81 -14.41 0.17
CA PHE A 269 -1.61 -15.12 -1.09
C PHE A 269 -0.16 -15.05 -1.50
N LEU A 270 0.34 -16.09 -2.17
CA LEU A 270 1.65 -16.12 -2.81
C LEU A 270 1.49 -15.65 -4.26
N VAL A 271 2.40 -14.80 -4.73
CA VAL A 271 2.51 -14.43 -6.16
C VAL A 271 3.15 -15.61 -6.90
N GLN A 272 2.56 -16.01 -8.03
CA GLN A 272 3.03 -17.11 -8.88
C GLN A 272 3.87 -16.58 -10.04
#